data_8e606c67d7ce8d2bc01f909a98c9cb0c
#
_entry.id   8e606c67d7ce8d2bc01f909a98c9cb0c
#
_cell.length_a   1.000
_cell.length_b   1.000
_cell.length_c   1.000
_cell.angle_alpha   90.00
_cell.angle_beta   90.00
_cell.angle_gamma   90.00
#
_symmetry.space_group_name_H-M   'P 1'
#
loop_
_entity.id
_entity.type
_entity.pdbx_description
1 polymer ?
#
loop_
_entity_poly.entity_id
_entity_poly.type
_entity_poly.pdbx_seq_one_letter_code
_entity_poly.pdbx_strand_id
1 'polypeptide(L)'
;MTAPANVPAQPVTGPASPQATMPADPPTGPDTNPDNDGRRILLTPASAIRMRPVHWTWTDRIPAGSITVIPGREGIGKSLTLAWLSAQITRGTLPGLHYGTPRPVIYAATEDSWAHTIGPRLYAAGADLDMVYRVDVAYDAGFDALTLPRDCAALAVEIDRLGVALLAADPLLSLIAAGIDTHRDRDLRTALEPLARMADQTGCAVVGLAHFNKSTSADALNLITGSRAFSAVARAVIAIARDDEAGDGSCVMSQAKNNLGRLDLPSLRYVVESAEISTDEGPAYVGRLVFTGESDRSVSDILGETAGDGDDRAERDEAAAWLVNYLAERGGEAPRDDIAKAAKAAGIAERTLKRARVRAHVVSERSGFPARAVWRINTGHAASPTPAVGPQSGQLGHVPSPGPTGPTAAQLAQPAHAPSPTPLTLIRSDATGGSAA
;
A
#
# COMPACT_ATOMS: atom_id res chain seq x y z
N MET A 1 -3.27 -42.15 -37.89
CA MET A 1 -3.97 -41.14 -37.12
C MET A 1 -3.56 -39.78 -37.67
N THR A 2 -4.38 -39.24 -38.54
CA THR A 2 -4.16 -38.05 -39.36
C THR A 2 -4.54 -36.82 -38.56
N ALA A 3 -3.66 -35.85 -38.48
CA ALA A 3 -3.93 -34.52 -37.87
C ALA A 3 -4.92 -33.73 -38.74
N PRO A 4 -5.81 -32.93 -38.15
CA PRO A 4 -6.74 -32.07 -38.91
C PRO A 4 -6.01 -30.87 -39.51
N ALA A 5 -6.35 -30.60 -40.77
CA ALA A 5 -5.81 -29.51 -41.57
C ALA A 5 -6.20 -28.14 -41.04
N ASN A 6 -5.22 -27.27 -41.07
CA ASN A 6 -5.33 -25.84 -40.75
C ASN A 6 -6.12 -25.12 -41.86
N VAL A 7 -7.29 -24.60 -41.53
CA VAL A 7 -8.13 -23.79 -42.46
C VAL A 7 -7.68 -22.33 -42.31
N PRO A 8 -7.22 -21.65 -43.37
CA PRO A 8 -6.87 -20.24 -43.30
C PRO A 8 -8.12 -19.38 -43.14
N ALA A 9 -8.11 -18.48 -42.15
CA ALA A 9 -9.16 -17.50 -41.94
C ALA A 9 -9.22 -16.54 -43.16
N GLN A 10 -10.41 -16.42 -43.72
CA GLN A 10 -10.69 -15.44 -44.80
C GLN A 10 -10.76 -14.04 -44.20
N PRO A 11 -10.24 -13.00 -44.90
CA PRO A 11 -10.37 -11.63 -44.43
C PRO A 11 -11.83 -11.20 -44.51
N VAL A 12 -12.37 -10.75 -43.38
CA VAL A 12 -13.68 -10.13 -43.29
C VAL A 12 -13.57 -8.74 -43.94
N THR A 13 -14.11 -8.61 -45.15
CA THR A 13 -14.32 -7.32 -45.80
C THR A 13 -15.43 -6.59 -45.06
N GLY A 14 -15.04 -5.65 -44.19
CA GLY A 14 -16.00 -4.72 -43.59
C GLY A 14 -16.63 -3.82 -44.62
N PRO A 15 -17.87 -3.36 -44.40
CA PRO A 15 -18.55 -2.45 -45.32
C PRO A 15 -17.79 -1.13 -45.42
N ALA A 16 -17.69 -0.59 -46.64
CA ALA A 16 -17.06 0.68 -46.94
C ALA A 16 -17.64 1.78 -46.04
N SER A 17 -16.76 2.55 -45.39
CA SER A 17 -17.13 3.67 -44.54
C SER A 17 -17.96 4.67 -45.36
N PRO A 18 -19.15 5.07 -44.91
CA PRO A 18 -19.82 6.22 -45.46
C PRO A 18 -18.97 7.46 -45.16
N GLN A 19 -18.71 8.26 -46.19
CA GLN A 19 -18.10 9.57 -46.06
C GLN A 19 -18.89 10.38 -45.03
N ALA A 20 -18.26 10.74 -43.92
CA ALA A 20 -18.86 11.58 -42.91
C ALA A 20 -19.15 12.97 -43.53
N THR A 21 -20.41 13.20 -43.85
CA THR A 21 -20.92 14.56 -44.07
C THR A 21 -20.76 15.28 -42.72
N MET A 22 -19.97 16.38 -42.74
CA MET A 22 -19.87 17.28 -41.59
C MET A 22 -21.29 17.66 -41.13
N PRO A 23 -21.65 17.51 -39.86
CA PRO A 23 -22.92 18.00 -39.38
C PRO A 23 -22.99 19.52 -39.62
N ALA A 24 -24.09 19.98 -40.15
CA ALA A 24 -24.39 21.40 -40.31
C ALA A 24 -24.23 22.12 -38.96
N ASP A 25 -23.67 23.33 -39.01
CA ASP A 25 -23.55 24.16 -37.83
C ASP A 25 -24.87 24.25 -37.06
N PRO A 26 -24.86 24.05 -35.75
CA PRO A 26 -26.09 24.19 -34.97
C PRO A 26 -26.60 25.63 -35.04
N PRO A 27 -27.94 25.83 -35.00
CA PRO A 27 -28.52 27.16 -35.10
C PRO A 27 -27.99 28.04 -33.96
N THR A 28 -27.27 29.10 -34.32
CA THR A 28 -26.85 30.17 -33.43
C THR A 28 -28.00 31.07 -33.06
N GLY A 29 -28.86 30.61 -32.12
CA GLY A 29 -29.76 31.50 -31.40
C GLY A 29 -29.18 31.78 -30.01
N PRO A 30 -29.27 33.00 -29.46
CA PRO A 30 -28.87 33.27 -28.10
C PRO A 30 -29.79 32.49 -27.16
N ASP A 31 -29.20 31.55 -26.41
CA ASP A 31 -29.86 30.81 -25.35
C ASP A 31 -30.08 31.80 -24.18
N THR A 32 -31.31 32.35 -24.11
CA THR A 32 -31.67 33.40 -23.13
C THR A 32 -32.14 32.81 -21.80
N ASN A 33 -31.70 31.60 -21.44
CA ASN A 33 -31.98 31.04 -20.12
C ASN A 33 -30.97 31.65 -19.10
N PRO A 34 -31.41 32.52 -18.14
CA PRO A 34 -30.52 33.18 -17.20
C PRO A 34 -29.83 32.24 -16.22
N ASP A 35 -30.28 30.96 -16.13
CA ASP A 35 -29.65 29.91 -15.31
C ASP A 35 -28.60 29.09 -16.08
N ASN A 36 -28.38 29.37 -17.34
CA ASN A 36 -27.40 28.64 -18.15
C ASN A 36 -26.02 29.34 -18.08
N ASP A 37 -25.24 29.04 -17.05
CA ASP A 37 -23.87 29.50 -16.81
C ASP A 37 -22.86 29.15 -17.93
N GLY A 38 -23.29 29.28 -19.20
CA GLY A 38 -22.55 28.88 -20.39
C GLY A 38 -22.36 27.36 -20.56
N ARG A 39 -23.02 26.56 -19.74
CA ARG A 39 -22.97 25.09 -19.76
C ARG A 39 -23.73 24.54 -20.94
N ARG A 40 -23.10 23.70 -21.74
CA ARG A 40 -23.73 22.97 -22.85
C ARG A 40 -23.37 21.50 -22.77
N ILE A 41 -24.32 20.65 -23.17
CA ILE A 41 -24.09 19.21 -23.29
C ILE A 41 -23.39 18.95 -24.62
N LEU A 42 -22.24 18.28 -24.57
CA LEU A 42 -21.52 17.79 -25.74
C LEU A 42 -21.67 16.28 -25.81
N LEU A 43 -22.12 15.77 -26.94
CA LEU A 43 -22.27 14.34 -27.19
C LEU A 43 -21.18 13.89 -28.18
N THR A 44 -20.38 12.92 -27.76
CA THR A 44 -19.35 12.29 -28.59
C THR A 44 -19.72 10.83 -28.80
N PRO A 45 -19.92 10.35 -30.03
CA PRO A 45 -20.21 8.95 -30.28
C PRO A 45 -19.02 8.08 -29.85
N ALA A 46 -19.30 6.89 -29.29
CA ALA A 46 -18.26 5.98 -28.82
C ALA A 46 -17.25 5.60 -29.92
N SER A 47 -17.68 5.55 -31.19
CA SER A 47 -16.82 5.30 -32.35
C SER A 47 -15.76 6.37 -32.59
N ALA A 48 -15.98 7.61 -32.12
CA ALA A 48 -14.99 8.69 -32.20
C ALA A 48 -13.98 8.66 -31.03
N ILE A 49 -14.17 7.81 -30.03
CA ILE A 49 -13.29 7.67 -28.88
C ILE A 49 -12.23 6.62 -29.19
N ARG A 50 -10.96 7.04 -29.17
CA ARG A 50 -9.83 6.11 -29.36
C ARG A 50 -9.71 5.16 -28.15
N MET A 51 -9.94 3.88 -28.37
CA MET A 51 -9.70 2.86 -27.36
C MET A 51 -8.19 2.71 -27.08
N ARG A 52 -7.83 2.55 -25.81
CA ARG A 52 -6.46 2.35 -25.34
C ARG A 52 -6.38 1.15 -24.42
N PRO A 53 -5.31 0.35 -24.44
CA PRO A 53 -5.09 -0.68 -23.45
C PRO A 53 -4.84 -0.05 -22.06
N VAL A 54 -5.13 -0.81 -21.01
CA VAL A 54 -4.71 -0.43 -19.65
C VAL A 54 -3.20 -0.57 -19.55
N HIS A 55 -2.54 0.50 -19.13
CA HIS A 55 -1.12 0.48 -18.79
C HIS A 55 -0.95 0.31 -17.29
N TRP A 56 0.07 -0.42 -16.88
CA TRP A 56 0.33 -0.76 -15.49
C TRP A 56 1.65 -0.17 -15.04
N THR A 57 1.65 0.68 -14.01
CA THR A 57 2.87 1.13 -13.33
C THR A 57 3.54 -0.03 -12.61
N TRP A 58 2.76 -0.87 -11.94
CA TRP A 58 3.16 -2.19 -11.47
C TRP A 58 2.21 -3.22 -12.09
N THR A 59 2.77 -4.11 -12.89
CA THR A 59 2.00 -5.07 -13.70
C THR A 59 0.88 -5.73 -12.90
N ASP A 60 -0.34 -5.63 -13.41
CA ASP A 60 -1.58 -6.16 -12.85
C ASP A 60 -1.98 -5.63 -11.47
N ARG A 61 -1.16 -4.83 -10.78
CA ARG A 61 -1.41 -4.36 -9.40
C ARG A 61 -1.74 -2.87 -9.31
N ILE A 62 -0.93 -2.02 -9.95
CA ILE A 62 -1.09 -0.56 -9.91
C ILE A 62 -1.28 -0.04 -11.34
N PRO A 63 -2.51 0.33 -11.73
CA PRO A 63 -2.74 0.90 -13.06
C PRO A 63 -2.15 2.30 -13.13
N ALA A 64 -1.53 2.63 -14.27
CA ALA A 64 -1.11 3.99 -14.60
C ALA A 64 -2.33 4.89 -14.80
N GLY A 65 -2.19 6.18 -14.55
CA GLY A 65 -3.27 7.15 -14.73
C GLY A 65 -4.48 6.93 -13.82
N SER A 66 -4.28 6.35 -12.65
CA SER A 66 -5.39 5.99 -11.77
C SER A 66 -4.99 6.08 -10.29
N ILE A 67 -5.99 6.16 -9.42
CA ILE A 67 -5.79 6.11 -7.98
C ILE A 67 -5.78 4.64 -7.50
N THR A 68 -4.72 4.27 -6.80
CA THR A 68 -4.59 3.04 -6.02
C THR A 68 -4.49 3.39 -4.54
N VAL A 69 -5.19 2.66 -3.69
CA VAL A 69 -5.12 2.84 -2.23
C VAL A 69 -4.46 1.64 -1.58
N ILE A 70 -3.53 1.90 -0.64
CA ILE A 70 -2.88 0.86 0.18
C ILE A 70 -3.33 1.03 1.63
N PRO A 71 -4.42 0.34 2.04
CA PRO A 71 -4.90 0.39 3.40
C PRO A 71 -4.25 -0.68 4.27
N GLY A 72 -4.15 -0.39 5.57
CA GLY A 72 -3.66 -1.33 6.58
C GLY A 72 -3.58 -0.70 7.96
N ARG A 73 -3.36 -1.51 9.00
CA ARG A 73 -3.15 -1.02 10.36
C ARG A 73 -1.84 -0.25 10.49
N GLU A 74 -1.67 0.47 11.59
CA GLU A 74 -0.42 1.18 11.91
C GLU A 74 0.73 0.20 12.17
N GLY A 75 1.97 0.64 11.94
CA GLY A 75 3.18 -0.10 12.30
C GLY A 75 3.51 -1.33 11.43
N ILE A 76 2.79 -1.56 10.30
CA ILE A 76 3.02 -2.71 9.41
C ILE A 76 3.83 -2.40 8.16
N GLY A 77 4.43 -1.20 8.06
CA GLY A 77 5.31 -0.84 6.96
C GLY A 77 4.64 -0.24 5.72
N LYS A 78 3.45 0.40 5.85
CA LYS A 78 2.78 1.07 4.71
C LYS A 78 3.68 2.12 4.04
N SER A 79 4.27 3.04 4.80
CA SER A 79 5.18 4.06 4.26
C SER A 79 6.44 3.44 3.66
N LEU A 80 6.91 2.30 4.19
CA LEU A 80 8.00 1.53 3.59
C LEU A 80 7.63 0.94 2.24
N THR A 81 6.35 0.60 2.03
CA THR A 81 5.86 0.17 0.70
C THR A 81 5.99 1.30 -0.33
N LEU A 82 5.65 2.55 0.05
CA LEU A 82 5.86 3.70 -0.84
C LEU A 82 7.35 3.99 -1.09
N ALA A 83 8.19 3.87 -0.08
CA ALA A 83 9.64 4.01 -0.24
C ALA A 83 10.20 2.94 -1.20
N TRP A 84 9.76 1.68 -1.05
CA TRP A 84 10.12 0.60 -1.97
C TRP A 84 9.61 0.85 -3.40
N LEU A 85 8.36 1.26 -3.58
CA LEU A 85 7.81 1.61 -4.90
C LEU A 85 8.61 2.75 -5.55
N SER A 86 8.92 3.79 -4.79
CA SER A 86 9.74 4.91 -5.25
C SER A 86 11.12 4.45 -5.72
N ALA A 87 11.76 3.56 -4.94
CA ALA A 87 13.05 2.98 -5.31
C ALA A 87 12.95 2.18 -6.62
N GLN A 88 11.95 1.32 -6.76
CA GLN A 88 11.76 0.52 -7.96
C GLN A 88 11.50 1.38 -9.21
N ILE A 89 10.73 2.46 -9.09
CA ILE A 89 10.39 3.36 -10.20
C ILE A 89 11.58 4.22 -10.58
N THR A 90 12.27 4.82 -9.61
CA THR A 90 13.43 5.67 -9.87
C THR A 90 14.63 4.90 -10.43
N ARG A 91 14.68 3.58 -10.21
CA ARG A 91 15.69 2.68 -10.82
C ARG A 91 15.20 1.99 -12.09
N GLY A 92 13.92 2.13 -12.46
CA GLY A 92 13.34 1.45 -13.61
C GLY A 92 13.29 -0.08 -13.45
N THR A 93 13.22 -0.60 -12.22
CA THR A 93 13.24 -2.04 -11.94
C THR A 93 11.85 -2.61 -11.64
N LEU A 94 10.82 -1.76 -11.48
CA LEU A 94 9.45 -2.20 -11.27
C LEU A 94 8.89 -2.84 -12.54
N PRO A 95 8.44 -4.11 -12.51
CA PRO A 95 7.77 -4.72 -13.65
C PRO A 95 6.50 -3.94 -14.03
N GLY A 96 6.47 -3.37 -15.23
CA GLY A 96 5.37 -2.54 -15.71
C GLY A 96 5.75 -1.59 -16.83
N LEU A 97 4.97 -0.53 -17.01
CA LEU A 97 5.11 0.43 -18.10
C LEU A 97 6.51 1.07 -18.19
N HIS A 98 7.14 1.26 -17.02
CA HIS A 98 8.44 1.95 -16.94
C HIS A 98 9.60 1.00 -16.67
N TYR A 99 9.43 -0.31 -16.89
CA TYR A 99 10.53 -1.27 -16.75
C TYR A 99 11.69 -0.92 -17.71
N GLY A 100 12.91 -0.87 -17.17
CA GLY A 100 14.10 -0.45 -17.88
C GLY A 100 14.23 1.07 -18.11
N THR A 101 13.25 1.87 -17.67
CA THR A 101 13.24 3.33 -17.86
C THR A 101 12.99 4.03 -16.52
N PRO A 102 14.04 4.52 -15.84
CA PRO A 102 13.89 5.31 -14.62
C PRO A 102 12.94 6.50 -14.80
N ARG A 103 12.10 6.74 -13.80
CA ARG A 103 11.11 7.83 -13.81
C ARG A 103 11.07 8.55 -12.47
N PRO A 104 10.79 9.88 -12.50
CA PRO A 104 10.61 10.66 -11.28
C PRO A 104 9.38 10.23 -10.49
N VAL A 105 9.47 10.46 -9.17
CA VAL A 105 8.40 10.25 -8.19
C VAL A 105 8.19 11.55 -7.41
N ILE A 106 6.95 11.96 -7.22
CA ILE A 106 6.58 12.98 -6.22
C ILE A 106 6.12 12.26 -4.96
N TYR A 107 6.70 12.64 -3.81
CA TYR A 107 6.33 12.08 -2.51
C TYR A 107 5.70 13.18 -1.64
N ALA A 108 4.39 13.10 -1.45
CA ALA A 108 3.62 14.01 -0.62
C ALA A 108 3.39 13.36 0.76
N ALA A 109 4.11 13.84 1.76
CA ALA A 109 3.98 13.40 3.15
C ALA A 109 3.66 14.57 4.05
N THR A 110 2.75 14.36 4.99
CA THR A 110 2.28 15.39 5.92
C THR A 110 2.60 15.07 7.38
N GLU A 111 2.86 13.81 7.70
CA GLU A 111 3.02 13.35 9.09
C GLU A 111 4.48 13.10 9.46
N ASP A 112 5.30 12.64 8.53
CA ASP A 112 6.66 12.20 8.78
C ASP A 112 7.73 13.27 8.38
N SER A 113 8.81 13.35 9.15
CA SER A 113 9.96 14.20 8.85
C SER A 113 10.74 13.71 7.63
N TRP A 114 11.02 14.60 6.70
CA TRP A 114 11.86 14.29 5.54
C TRP A 114 13.29 13.92 5.95
N ALA A 115 13.89 14.67 6.89
CA ALA A 115 15.27 14.45 7.31
C ALA A 115 15.45 13.17 8.14
N HIS A 116 14.49 12.87 9.03
CA HIS A 116 14.65 11.78 9.99
C HIS A 116 13.93 10.49 9.58
N THR A 117 12.99 10.56 8.64
CA THR A 117 12.14 9.41 8.35
C THR A 117 12.07 9.10 6.84
N ILE A 118 11.61 10.05 6.01
CA ILE A 118 11.32 9.76 4.60
C ILE A 118 12.58 9.60 3.79
N GLY A 119 13.50 10.56 3.83
CA GLY A 119 14.80 10.50 3.14
C GLY A 119 15.60 9.25 3.51
N PRO A 120 15.80 8.97 4.81
CA PRO A 120 16.44 7.75 5.28
C PRO A 120 15.81 6.45 4.77
N ARG A 121 14.48 6.34 4.77
CA ARG A 121 13.75 5.16 4.25
C ARG A 121 13.88 5.01 2.74
N LEU A 122 13.81 6.11 1.99
CA LEU A 122 14.05 6.13 0.55
C LEU A 122 15.45 5.66 0.21
N TYR A 123 16.46 6.17 0.93
CA TYR A 123 17.84 5.76 0.77
C TYR A 123 18.04 4.27 1.08
N ALA A 124 17.52 3.80 2.21
CA ALA A 124 17.59 2.39 2.60
C ALA A 124 16.87 1.45 1.62
N ALA A 125 15.79 1.92 0.98
CA ALA A 125 15.10 1.20 -0.09
C ALA A 125 15.88 1.19 -1.41
N GLY A 126 16.94 2.00 -1.55
CA GLY A 126 17.76 2.14 -2.75
C GLY A 126 17.17 3.06 -3.81
N ALA A 127 16.32 4.02 -3.43
CA ALA A 127 15.80 5.02 -4.36
C ALA A 127 16.93 5.91 -4.92
N ASP A 128 16.75 6.37 -6.15
CA ASP A 128 17.51 7.48 -6.68
C ASP A 128 16.93 8.77 -6.12
N LEU A 129 17.60 9.36 -5.13
CA LEU A 129 17.09 10.52 -4.40
C LEU A 129 16.97 11.76 -5.29
N ASP A 130 17.76 11.88 -6.35
CA ASP A 130 17.68 12.97 -7.33
C ASP A 130 16.41 12.89 -8.18
N MET A 131 15.73 11.74 -8.16
CA MET A 131 14.48 11.50 -8.87
C MET A 131 13.25 11.43 -7.94
N VAL A 132 13.41 11.66 -6.63
CA VAL A 132 12.28 11.74 -5.68
C VAL A 132 12.10 13.18 -5.24
N TYR A 133 10.96 13.74 -5.57
CA TYR A 133 10.65 15.14 -5.32
C TYR A 133 9.70 15.27 -4.13
N ARG A 134 10.10 16.07 -3.13
CA ARG A 134 9.19 16.59 -2.12
C ARG A 134 8.33 17.66 -2.77
N VAL A 135 7.05 17.70 -2.42
CA VAL A 135 6.14 18.75 -2.87
C VAL A 135 5.82 19.72 -1.75
N ASP A 136 6.04 21.00 -2.00
CA ASP A 136 5.63 22.12 -1.17
C ASP A 136 4.92 23.12 -2.08
N VAL A 137 3.90 23.82 -1.57
CA VAL A 137 3.17 24.85 -2.30
C VAL A 137 3.67 26.21 -1.85
N ALA A 138 4.29 26.95 -2.76
CA ALA A 138 4.79 28.29 -2.49
C ALA A 138 3.72 29.34 -2.83
N TYR A 139 3.57 30.36 -1.98
CA TYR A 139 2.75 31.56 -2.22
C TYR A 139 3.45 32.78 -1.62
N ASP A 140 2.96 33.99 -1.91
CA ASP A 140 3.65 35.25 -1.55
C ASP A 140 4.03 35.39 -0.06
N ALA A 141 3.26 34.75 0.84
CA ALA A 141 3.49 34.83 2.28
C ALA A 141 4.29 33.63 2.86
N GLY A 142 4.69 32.63 2.05
CA GLY A 142 5.46 31.47 2.53
C GLY A 142 5.20 30.17 1.77
N PHE A 143 5.25 29.07 2.50
CA PHE A 143 5.02 27.73 1.98
C PHE A 143 3.87 27.06 2.72
N ASP A 144 3.15 26.21 2.03
CA ASP A 144 2.06 25.38 2.57
C ASP A 144 2.20 23.94 2.05
N ALA A 145 1.47 23.02 2.67
CA ALA A 145 1.37 21.66 2.20
C ALA A 145 0.44 21.56 0.98
N LEU A 146 0.70 20.57 0.13
CA LEU A 146 -0.21 20.21 -0.96
C LEU A 146 -1.62 19.95 -0.43
N THR A 147 -2.61 20.60 -1.03
CA THR A 147 -4.00 20.54 -0.59
C THR A 147 -4.93 20.15 -1.74
N LEU A 148 -5.64 19.04 -1.58
CA LEU A 148 -6.58 18.53 -2.57
C LEU A 148 -8.03 18.99 -2.25
N PRO A 149 -8.82 19.36 -3.25
CA PRO A 149 -8.55 19.31 -4.70
C PRO A 149 -7.87 20.57 -5.27
N ARG A 150 -7.63 21.59 -4.44
CA ARG A 150 -7.20 22.95 -4.85
C ARG A 150 -5.98 22.94 -5.78
N ASP A 151 -4.98 22.17 -5.44
CA ASP A 151 -3.67 22.23 -6.09
C ASP A 151 -3.51 21.22 -7.23
N CYS A 152 -4.57 20.42 -7.57
CA CYS A 152 -4.50 19.39 -8.60
C CYS A 152 -4.06 19.91 -9.99
N ALA A 153 -4.51 21.11 -10.38
CA ALA A 153 -4.18 21.68 -11.68
C ALA A 153 -2.69 22.08 -11.76
N ALA A 154 -2.15 22.72 -10.72
CA ALA A 154 -0.74 23.08 -10.64
C ALA A 154 0.15 21.83 -10.58
N LEU A 155 -0.28 20.84 -9.80
CA LEU A 155 0.42 19.55 -9.69
C LEU A 155 0.48 18.81 -11.03
N ALA A 156 -0.60 18.84 -11.84
CA ALA A 156 -0.61 18.25 -13.17
C ALA A 156 0.47 18.84 -14.08
N VAL A 157 0.68 20.16 -14.04
CA VAL A 157 1.72 20.85 -14.83
C VAL A 157 3.12 20.35 -14.43
N GLU A 158 3.40 20.20 -13.14
CA GLU A 158 4.69 19.71 -12.67
C GLU A 158 4.90 18.22 -12.99
N ILE A 159 3.85 17.40 -12.88
CA ILE A 159 3.88 15.99 -13.27
C ILE A 159 4.24 15.85 -14.76
N ASP A 160 3.59 16.60 -15.64
CA ASP A 160 3.88 16.57 -17.08
C ASP A 160 5.28 17.09 -17.39
N ARG A 161 5.67 18.20 -16.76
CA ARG A 161 6.99 18.82 -16.97
C ARG A 161 8.15 17.88 -16.61
N LEU A 162 8.01 17.14 -15.51
CA LEU A 162 9.04 16.21 -15.01
C LEU A 162 8.88 14.79 -15.58
N GLY A 163 7.74 14.45 -16.15
CA GLY A 163 7.42 13.09 -16.58
C GLY A 163 7.28 12.13 -15.40
N VAL A 164 6.62 12.58 -14.33
CA VAL A 164 6.43 11.82 -13.08
C VAL A 164 5.58 10.58 -13.31
N ALA A 165 6.07 9.43 -12.88
CA ALA A 165 5.33 8.16 -12.98
C ALA A 165 4.47 7.85 -11.77
N LEU A 166 4.81 8.38 -10.59
CA LEU A 166 4.13 8.11 -9.34
C LEU A 166 3.99 9.36 -8.48
N LEU A 167 2.76 9.63 -8.03
CA LEU A 167 2.47 10.47 -6.87
C LEU A 167 2.21 9.56 -5.66
N ALA A 168 3.15 9.53 -4.73
CA ALA A 168 3.04 8.81 -3.46
C ALA A 168 2.44 9.75 -2.40
N ALA A 169 1.28 9.40 -1.82
CA ALA A 169 0.56 10.21 -0.84
C ALA A 169 0.50 9.52 0.53
N ASP A 170 1.14 10.10 1.52
CA ASP A 170 1.37 9.50 2.85
C ASP A 170 0.93 10.40 4.01
N PRO A 171 -0.29 10.23 4.53
CA PRO A 171 -1.41 9.50 3.95
C PRO A 171 -2.26 10.38 3.01
N LEU A 172 -3.04 9.76 2.11
CA LEU A 172 -3.84 10.50 1.12
C LEU A 172 -4.93 11.37 1.76
N LEU A 173 -5.55 10.90 2.86
CA LEU A 173 -6.60 11.67 3.56
C LEU A 173 -6.09 12.99 4.15
N SER A 174 -4.85 13.03 4.61
CA SER A 174 -4.25 14.24 5.19
C SER A 174 -3.96 15.33 4.15
N LEU A 175 -3.99 14.99 2.85
CA LEU A 175 -3.89 15.96 1.76
C LEU A 175 -5.25 16.62 1.42
N ILE A 176 -6.37 16.12 1.94
CA ILE A 176 -7.70 16.69 1.69
C ILE A 176 -7.88 17.95 2.51
N ALA A 177 -8.41 19.00 1.88
CA ALA A 177 -8.65 20.28 2.53
C ALA A 177 -9.50 20.14 3.80
N ALA A 178 -9.10 20.80 4.88
CA ALA A 178 -9.72 20.70 6.21
C ALA A 178 -11.24 21.01 6.25
N GLY A 179 -11.75 21.76 5.28
CA GLY A 179 -13.18 22.08 5.16
C GLY A 179 -14.04 20.97 4.54
N ILE A 180 -13.45 19.85 4.11
CA ILE A 180 -14.14 18.75 3.46
C ILE A 180 -14.34 17.60 4.46
N ASP A 181 -15.61 17.19 4.64
CA ASP A 181 -15.93 16.07 5.52
C ASP A 181 -15.58 14.72 4.83
N THR A 182 -14.46 14.15 5.24
CA THR A 182 -13.94 12.88 4.70
C THR A 182 -14.78 11.65 5.07
N HIS A 183 -15.75 11.79 5.99
CA HIS A 183 -16.69 10.74 6.37
C HIS A 183 -17.97 10.76 5.51
N ARG A 184 -18.19 11.82 4.74
CA ARG A 184 -19.30 11.91 3.79
C ARG A 184 -18.87 11.49 2.39
N ASP A 185 -19.52 10.45 1.85
CA ASP A 185 -19.21 9.90 0.53
C ASP A 185 -19.21 10.96 -0.58
N ARG A 186 -20.17 11.87 -0.56
CA ARG A 186 -20.30 12.90 -1.59
C ARG A 186 -19.14 13.90 -1.55
N ASP A 187 -18.80 14.36 -0.36
CA ASP A 187 -17.78 15.41 -0.16
C ASP A 187 -16.39 14.87 -0.53
N LEU A 188 -16.07 13.67 -0.02
CA LEU A 188 -14.80 13.00 -0.35
C LEU A 188 -14.71 12.65 -1.84
N ARG A 189 -15.79 12.17 -2.47
CA ARG A 189 -15.82 11.92 -3.92
C ARG A 189 -15.52 13.19 -4.70
N THR A 190 -16.18 14.30 -4.35
CA THR A 190 -15.97 15.60 -5.00
C THR A 190 -14.52 16.07 -4.88
N ALA A 191 -13.87 15.80 -3.74
CA ALA A 191 -12.47 16.16 -3.51
C ALA A 191 -11.50 15.26 -4.33
N LEU A 192 -11.81 13.98 -4.50
CA LEU A 192 -10.94 13.03 -5.18
C LEU A 192 -11.12 13.00 -6.70
N GLU A 193 -12.25 13.48 -7.25
CA GLU A 193 -12.51 13.51 -8.70
C GLU A 193 -11.48 14.34 -9.49
N PRO A 194 -11.06 15.55 -9.05
CA PRO A 194 -9.99 16.29 -9.72
C PRO A 194 -8.65 15.56 -9.71
N LEU A 195 -8.32 14.87 -8.60
CA LEU A 195 -7.11 14.03 -8.51
C LEU A 195 -7.17 12.85 -9.48
N ALA A 196 -8.34 12.19 -9.60
CA ALA A 196 -8.53 11.08 -10.53
C ALA A 196 -8.41 11.56 -12.00
N ARG A 197 -8.96 12.74 -12.32
CA ARG A 197 -8.82 13.35 -13.65
C ARG A 197 -7.38 13.74 -13.96
N MET A 198 -6.67 14.32 -12.99
CA MET A 198 -5.25 14.64 -13.13
C MET A 198 -4.45 13.37 -13.43
N ALA A 199 -4.67 12.28 -12.68
CA ALA A 199 -4.01 11.01 -12.92
C ALA A 199 -4.28 10.49 -14.35
N ASP A 200 -5.53 10.47 -14.78
CA ASP A 200 -5.93 10.00 -16.13
C ASP A 200 -5.30 10.86 -17.25
N GLN A 201 -5.27 12.18 -17.09
CA GLN A 201 -4.72 13.11 -18.08
C GLN A 201 -3.21 12.99 -18.23
N THR A 202 -2.48 12.88 -17.12
CA THR A 202 -1.01 12.83 -17.09
C THR A 202 -0.46 11.40 -17.26
N GLY A 203 -1.29 10.38 -17.05
CA GLY A 203 -0.83 8.98 -16.98
C GLY A 203 -0.08 8.64 -15.70
N CYS A 204 0.08 9.58 -14.76
CA CYS A 204 0.74 9.37 -13.48
C CYS A 204 -0.12 8.44 -12.58
N ALA A 205 0.49 7.42 -12.00
CA ALA A 205 -0.17 6.64 -10.97
C ALA A 205 -0.22 7.40 -9.65
N VAL A 206 -1.37 7.44 -9.00
CA VAL A 206 -1.51 7.97 -7.64
C VAL A 206 -1.62 6.82 -6.67
N VAL A 207 -0.68 6.69 -5.73
CA VAL A 207 -0.73 5.66 -4.68
C VAL A 207 -0.87 6.34 -3.33
N GLY A 208 -2.03 6.17 -2.71
CA GLY A 208 -2.34 6.76 -1.42
C GLY A 208 -2.40 5.74 -0.30
N LEU A 209 -1.75 6.03 0.82
CA LEU A 209 -1.90 5.24 2.03
C LEU A 209 -3.19 5.59 2.76
N ALA A 210 -3.78 4.56 3.38
CA ALA A 210 -4.94 4.70 4.25
C ALA A 210 -4.79 3.84 5.50
N HIS A 211 -5.49 4.22 6.57
CA HIS A 211 -5.57 3.42 7.79
C HIS A 211 -6.81 2.52 7.78
N PHE A 212 -6.73 1.38 8.43
CA PHE A 212 -7.91 0.63 8.81
C PHE A 212 -8.55 1.27 10.04
N ASN A 213 -9.87 1.37 10.03
CA ASN A 213 -10.64 1.73 11.21
C ASN A 213 -10.57 0.60 12.26
N LYS A 214 -11.13 0.86 13.46
CA LYS A 214 -11.09 -0.08 14.60
C LYS A 214 -12.14 -1.20 14.51
N SER A 215 -13.01 -1.19 13.49
CA SER A 215 -14.00 -2.24 13.31
C SER A 215 -13.37 -3.57 12.90
N THR A 216 -14.14 -4.64 12.99
CA THR A 216 -13.74 -5.99 12.59
C THR A 216 -14.50 -6.38 11.33
N SER A 217 -13.80 -6.80 10.31
CA SER A 217 -14.37 -7.31 9.06
C SER A 217 -13.32 -8.15 8.32
N ALA A 218 -13.76 -9.22 7.68
CA ALA A 218 -12.92 -10.00 6.78
C ALA A 218 -12.68 -9.27 5.44
N ASP A 219 -13.54 -8.31 5.09
CA ASP A 219 -13.40 -7.50 3.89
C ASP A 219 -12.60 -6.22 4.21
N ALA A 220 -11.40 -6.15 3.66
CA ALA A 220 -10.50 -5.01 3.80
C ALA A 220 -11.11 -3.69 3.33
N LEU A 221 -12.02 -3.71 2.33
CA LEU A 221 -12.66 -2.50 1.80
C LEU A 221 -13.58 -1.84 2.84
N ASN A 222 -14.19 -2.63 3.73
CA ASN A 222 -15.03 -2.13 4.81
C ASN A 222 -14.24 -1.54 5.98
N LEU A 223 -12.93 -1.82 6.05
CA LEU A 223 -12.05 -1.35 7.12
C LEU A 223 -11.34 -0.03 6.79
N ILE A 224 -11.38 0.44 5.54
CA ILE A 224 -10.70 1.68 5.15
C ILE A 224 -11.30 2.86 5.93
N THR A 225 -10.43 3.63 6.61
CA THR A 225 -10.84 4.86 7.30
C THR A 225 -11.32 5.90 6.31
N GLY A 226 -12.35 6.65 6.68
CA GLY A 226 -13.07 7.57 5.81
C GLY A 226 -14.34 6.93 5.26
N SER A 227 -14.91 7.56 4.25
CA SER A 227 -16.14 7.06 3.62
C SER A 227 -15.86 5.97 2.58
N ARG A 228 -16.90 5.24 2.19
CA ARG A 228 -16.83 4.28 1.07
C ARG A 228 -16.43 4.91 -0.26
N ALA A 229 -16.55 6.22 -0.39
CA ALA A 229 -16.07 6.95 -1.57
C ALA A 229 -14.59 6.71 -1.84
N PHE A 230 -13.78 6.49 -0.79
CA PHE A 230 -12.36 6.22 -0.91
C PHE A 230 -12.08 4.96 -1.73
N SER A 231 -12.72 3.85 -1.34
CA SER A 231 -12.63 2.62 -2.10
C SER A 231 -13.37 2.68 -3.44
N ALA A 232 -14.41 3.51 -3.57
CA ALA A 232 -15.19 3.63 -4.80
C ALA A 232 -14.43 4.38 -5.92
N VAL A 233 -13.72 5.47 -5.58
CA VAL A 233 -12.93 6.26 -6.55
C VAL A 233 -11.67 5.52 -6.97
N ALA A 234 -10.99 4.82 -6.06
CA ALA A 234 -9.81 4.03 -6.37
C ALA A 234 -10.12 2.93 -7.40
N ARG A 235 -9.26 2.78 -8.41
CA ARG A 235 -9.35 1.70 -9.41
C ARG A 235 -8.75 0.40 -8.91
N ALA A 236 -7.77 0.49 -8.01
CA ALA A 236 -7.16 -0.65 -7.34
C ALA A 236 -7.05 -0.40 -5.84
N VAL A 237 -7.14 -1.47 -5.04
CA VAL A 237 -6.87 -1.45 -3.61
C VAL A 237 -5.97 -2.64 -3.30
N ILE A 238 -4.82 -2.36 -2.70
CA ILE A 238 -3.85 -3.36 -2.27
C ILE A 238 -3.80 -3.34 -0.75
N ALA A 239 -4.52 -4.24 -0.11
CA ALA A 239 -4.58 -4.31 1.35
C ALA A 239 -3.33 -4.95 1.94
N ILE A 240 -2.94 -4.49 3.14
CA ILE A 240 -1.82 -5.04 3.90
C ILE A 240 -2.29 -5.44 5.30
N ALA A 241 -1.86 -6.61 5.75
CA ALA A 241 -2.06 -7.08 7.13
C ALA A 241 -0.83 -7.81 7.64
N ARG A 242 -0.60 -7.77 8.97
CA ARG A 242 0.41 -8.61 9.64
C ARG A 242 -0.13 -10.02 9.77
N ASP A 243 0.70 -11.00 9.48
CA ASP A 243 0.40 -12.41 9.67
C ASP A 243 0.90 -12.86 11.04
N ASP A 244 0.08 -12.66 12.08
CA ASP A 244 0.45 -13.01 13.44
C ASP A 244 0.61 -14.53 13.63
N GLU A 245 -0.06 -15.35 12.78
CA GLU A 245 0.09 -16.82 12.84
C GLU A 245 1.41 -17.31 12.27
N ALA A 246 2.05 -16.54 11.37
CA ALA A 246 3.37 -16.88 10.86
C ALA A 246 4.45 -16.83 11.95
N GLY A 247 4.25 -16.03 13.01
CA GLY A 247 5.15 -15.94 14.16
C GLY A 247 6.53 -15.33 13.88
N ASP A 248 6.78 -14.88 12.65
CA ASP A 248 8.05 -14.31 12.18
C ASP A 248 7.98 -12.79 11.92
N GLY A 249 6.87 -12.15 12.27
CA GLY A 249 6.63 -10.72 12.07
C GLY A 249 6.36 -10.32 10.62
N SER A 250 6.18 -11.29 9.72
CA SER A 250 5.87 -11.01 8.32
C SER A 250 4.50 -10.38 8.13
N CYS A 251 4.38 -9.67 7.03
CA CYS A 251 3.13 -9.08 6.57
C CYS A 251 2.75 -9.62 5.18
N VAL A 252 1.47 -9.60 4.90
CA VAL A 252 0.89 -10.02 3.62
C VAL A 252 0.26 -8.82 2.92
N MET A 253 0.50 -8.74 1.62
CA MET A 253 -0.07 -7.76 0.70
C MET A 253 -0.94 -8.46 -0.33
N SER A 254 -2.22 -8.10 -0.43
CA SER A 254 -3.19 -8.75 -1.33
C SER A 254 -3.97 -7.73 -2.15
N GLN A 255 -4.29 -8.09 -3.39
CA GLN A 255 -5.20 -7.30 -4.22
C GLN A 255 -6.64 -7.45 -3.71
N ALA A 256 -7.16 -6.43 -3.02
CA ALA A 256 -8.52 -6.43 -2.48
C ALA A 256 -9.55 -5.89 -3.49
N LYS A 257 -9.12 -5.03 -4.42
CA LYS A 257 -9.94 -4.48 -5.51
C LYS A 257 -9.08 -4.23 -6.73
N ASN A 258 -9.61 -4.58 -7.92
CA ASN A 258 -9.00 -4.22 -9.20
C ASN A 258 -10.10 -4.08 -10.27
N ASN A 259 -10.45 -2.86 -10.63
CA ASN A 259 -11.50 -2.60 -11.62
C ASN A 259 -11.01 -2.72 -13.07
N LEU A 260 -9.70 -2.76 -13.28
CA LEU A 260 -9.07 -2.71 -14.59
C LEU A 260 -8.33 -4.01 -14.94
N GLY A 261 -8.20 -4.92 -13.98
CA GLY A 261 -7.48 -6.18 -14.14
C GLY A 261 -8.06 -7.30 -13.27
N ARG A 262 -7.30 -8.36 -13.13
CA ARG A 262 -7.70 -9.57 -12.40
C ARG A 262 -7.54 -9.37 -10.88
N LEU A 263 -8.35 -10.11 -10.10
CA LEU A 263 -8.31 -10.11 -8.63
C LEU A 263 -7.55 -11.32 -8.05
N ASP A 264 -7.41 -12.39 -8.85
CA ASP A 264 -6.80 -13.66 -8.45
C ASP A 264 -5.25 -13.64 -8.51
N LEU A 265 -4.66 -12.48 -8.23
CA LEU A 265 -3.22 -12.33 -8.14
C LEU A 265 -2.71 -13.00 -6.85
N PRO A 266 -1.52 -13.65 -6.90
CA PRO A 266 -0.92 -14.17 -5.69
C PRO A 266 -0.68 -13.06 -4.67
N SER A 267 -0.97 -13.35 -3.41
CA SER A 267 -0.59 -12.47 -2.31
C SER A 267 0.92 -12.47 -2.15
N LEU A 268 1.49 -11.33 -1.76
CA LEU A 268 2.92 -11.19 -1.54
C LEU A 268 3.21 -11.13 -0.04
N ARG A 269 4.29 -11.79 0.36
CA ARG A 269 4.79 -11.77 1.72
C ARG A 269 6.01 -10.86 1.80
N TYR A 270 6.09 -10.07 2.85
CA TYR A 270 7.24 -9.22 3.12
C TYR A 270 7.55 -9.15 4.62
N VAL A 271 8.77 -8.79 4.93
CA VAL A 271 9.24 -8.46 6.27
C VAL A 271 9.80 -7.04 6.29
N VAL A 272 9.86 -6.45 7.48
CA VAL A 272 10.55 -5.18 7.71
C VAL A 272 11.87 -5.50 8.40
N GLU A 273 12.97 -5.27 7.69
CA GLU A 273 14.32 -5.42 8.21
C GLU A 273 14.85 -4.08 8.73
N SER A 274 15.74 -4.11 9.71
CA SER A 274 16.53 -2.95 10.08
C SER A 274 17.69 -2.76 9.11
N ALA A 275 17.78 -1.57 8.52
CA ALA A 275 18.89 -1.17 7.66
C ALA A 275 19.67 -0.05 8.33
N GLU A 276 20.99 -0.18 8.36
CA GLU A 276 21.90 0.89 8.77
C GLU A 276 22.21 1.77 7.56
N ILE A 277 22.13 3.08 7.75
CA ILE A 277 22.52 4.08 6.76
C ILE A 277 23.52 5.05 7.37
N SER A 278 24.44 5.55 6.56
CA SER A 278 25.37 6.61 6.98
C SER A 278 24.72 7.98 6.76
N THR A 279 24.79 8.84 7.76
CA THR A 279 24.41 10.26 7.68
C THR A 279 25.59 11.14 8.09
N ASP A 280 25.51 12.43 7.82
CA ASP A 280 26.55 13.40 8.20
C ASP A 280 26.74 13.49 9.73
N GLU A 281 25.73 13.10 10.51
CA GLU A 281 25.74 13.12 11.98
C GLU A 281 26.07 11.75 12.59
N GLY A 282 26.28 10.70 11.76
CA GLY A 282 26.59 9.35 12.19
C GLY A 282 25.62 8.30 11.62
N PRO A 283 25.74 7.04 12.07
CA PRO A 283 24.86 5.97 11.57
C PRO A 283 23.43 6.14 12.08
N ALA A 284 22.45 5.89 11.20
CA ALA A 284 21.04 5.82 11.55
C ALA A 284 20.46 4.46 11.17
N TYR A 285 19.48 3.99 11.93
CA TYR A 285 18.81 2.70 11.69
C TYR A 285 17.36 2.95 11.29
N VAL A 286 16.97 2.41 10.13
CA VAL A 286 15.63 2.60 9.58
C VAL A 286 15.06 1.28 9.10
N GLY A 287 13.72 1.20 9.03
CA GLY A 287 13.06 0.04 8.45
C GLY A 287 13.21 0.01 6.93
N ARG A 288 13.46 -1.17 6.38
CA ARG A 288 13.46 -1.47 4.95
C ARG A 288 12.49 -2.61 4.67
N LEU A 289 11.61 -2.45 3.68
CA LEU A 289 10.70 -3.51 3.24
C LEU A 289 11.44 -4.47 2.31
N VAL A 290 11.32 -5.77 2.61
CA VAL A 290 11.91 -6.84 1.81
C VAL A 290 10.84 -7.89 1.49
N PHE A 291 10.52 -8.08 0.21
CA PHE A 291 9.64 -9.17 -0.20
C PHE A 291 10.35 -10.52 -0.08
N THR A 292 9.67 -11.48 0.55
CA THR A 292 10.19 -12.84 0.78
C THR A 292 9.56 -13.89 -0.14
N GLY A 293 8.61 -13.47 -1.00
CA GLY A 293 7.96 -14.33 -1.98
C GLY A 293 6.45 -14.19 -1.98
N GLU A 294 5.78 -15.20 -2.49
CA GLU A 294 4.32 -15.30 -2.47
C GLU A 294 3.83 -15.83 -1.12
N SER A 295 2.60 -15.50 -0.78
CA SER A 295 1.91 -15.98 0.41
C SER A 295 0.75 -16.88 0.03
N ASP A 296 0.64 -18.02 0.69
CA ASP A 296 -0.54 -18.92 0.59
C ASP A 296 -1.79 -18.33 1.27
N ARG A 297 -1.60 -17.28 2.07
CA ARG A 297 -2.67 -16.57 2.79
C ARG A 297 -2.92 -15.21 2.16
N SER A 298 -4.19 -14.83 2.08
CA SER A 298 -4.59 -13.48 1.70
C SER A 298 -4.83 -12.60 2.94
N VAL A 299 -4.87 -11.28 2.71
CA VAL A 299 -5.27 -10.33 3.77
C VAL A 299 -6.70 -10.61 4.25
N SER A 300 -7.60 -11.04 3.37
CA SER A 300 -8.97 -11.43 3.78
C SER A 300 -8.99 -12.64 4.71
N ASP A 301 -8.08 -13.61 4.51
CA ASP A 301 -7.95 -14.76 5.41
C ASP A 301 -7.47 -14.30 6.80
N ILE A 302 -6.47 -13.43 6.86
CA ILE A 302 -5.92 -12.87 8.11
C ILE A 302 -6.97 -12.04 8.85
N LEU A 303 -7.65 -11.14 8.15
CA LEU A 303 -8.70 -10.30 8.75
C LEU A 303 -9.92 -11.12 9.20
N GLY A 304 -10.29 -12.17 8.45
CA GLY A 304 -11.37 -13.07 8.79
C GLY A 304 -11.11 -13.84 10.10
N GLU A 305 -9.86 -14.15 10.40
CA GLU A 305 -9.46 -14.77 11.66
C GLU A 305 -9.57 -13.83 12.86
N THR A 306 -9.30 -12.55 12.62
CA THR A 306 -9.43 -11.51 13.66
C THR A 306 -10.90 -11.14 13.90
N ALA A 307 -11.75 -11.27 12.87
CA ALA A 307 -13.18 -10.95 12.94
C ALA A 307 -14.05 -12.10 13.43
N GLY A 308 -13.52 -13.34 13.50
CA GLY A 308 -14.24 -14.51 14.01
C GLY A 308 -14.57 -14.37 15.49
N ASP A 309 -15.79 -14.75 15.87
CA ASP A 309 -16.26 -14.80 17.25
C ASP A 309 -15.34 -15.69 18.11
N GLY A 310 -15.31 -15.45 19.43
CA GLY A 310 -14.52 -16.25 20.39
C GLY A 310 -14.72 -17.76 20.26
N ASP A 311 -15.90 -18.21 19.85
CA ASP A 311 -16.22 -19.61 19.59
C ASP A 311 -15.46 -20.19 18.39
N ASP A 312 -15.33 -19.43 17.29
CA ASP A 312 -14.53 -19.83 16.12
C ASP A 312 -13.01 -19.92 16.43
N ARG A 313 -12.55 -19.18 17.42
CA ARG A 313 -11.15 -19.22 17.88
C ARG A 313 -10.90 -20.44 18.75
N ALA A 314 -11.84 -20.76 19.65
CA ALA A 314 -11.79 -21.94 20.49
C ALA A 314 -11.83 -23.23 19.64
N GLU A 315 -12.72 -23.30 18.64
CA GLU A 315 -12.81 -24.43 17.70
C GLU A 315 -11.50 -24.65 16.91
N ARG A 316 -10.83 -23.56 16.53
CA ARG A 316 -9.53 -23.63 15.81
C ARG A 316 -8.40 -24.09 16.73
N ASP A 317 -8.40 -23.64 18.00
CA ASP A 317 -7.43 -24.09 19.02
C ASP A 317 -7.60 -25.57 19.33
N GLU A 318 -8.83 -26.02 19.47
CA GLU A 318 -9.17 -27.44 19.66
C GLU A 318 -8.74 -28.29 18.46
N ALA A 319 -8.99 -27.80 17.22
CA ALA A 319 -8.59 -28.50 16.01
C ALA A 319 -7.05 -28.56 15.86
N ALA A 320 -6.33 -27.51 16.26
CA ALA A 320 -4.87 -27.49 16.26
C ALA A 320 -4.29 -28.48 17.31
N ALA A 321 -4.84 -28.47 18.52
CA ALA A 321 -4.46 -29.41 19.55
C ALA A 321 -4.78 -30.87 19.16
N TRP A 322 -5.95 -31.10 18.53
CA TRP A 322 -6.32 -32.39 17.98
C TRP A 322 -5.31 -32.88 16.94
N LEU A 323 -4.90 -32.00 16.00
CA LEU A 323 -3.95 -32.35 14.95
C LEU A 323 -2.57 -32.71 15.51
N VAL A 324 -2.06 -31.93 16.48
CA VAL A 324 -0.79 -32.25 17.16
C VAL A 324 -0.86 -33.60 17.85
N ASN A 325 -1.91 -33.88 18.61
CA ASN A 325 -2.11 -35.16 19.29
C ASN A 325 -2.20 -36.31 18.28
N TYR A 326 -2.99 -36.14 17.22
CA TYR A 326 -3.13 -37.14 16.16
C TYR A 326 -1.79 -37.52 15.51
N LEU A 327 -0.95 -36.53 15.25
CA LEU A 327 0.38 -36.74 14.66
C LEU A 327 1.35 -37.34 15.70
N ALA A 328 1.33 -36.86 16.95
CA ALA A 328 2.20 -37.38 18.01
C ALA A 328 1.98 -38.88 18.25
N GLU A 329 0.73 -39.36 18.27
CA GLU A 329 0.37 -40.77 18.36
C GLU A 329 0.90 -41.63 17.21
N ARG A 330 1.30 -41.00 16.07
CA ARG A 330 1.78 -41.68 14.85
C ARG A 330 3.25 -41.41 14.56
N GLY A 331 4.03 -41.05 15.57
CA GLY A 331 5.46 -40.79 15.42
C GLY A 331 5.79 -39.41 14.83
N GLY A 332 4.85 -38.46 14.90
CA GLY A 332 5.05 -37.07 14.49
C GLY A 332 4.70 -36.78 13.02
N GLU A 333 4.25 -37.78 12.24
CA GLU A 333 3.86 -37.60 10.85
C GLU A 333 2.72 -38.52 10.40
N ALA A 334 1.94 -38.10 9.40
CA ALA A 334 0.93 -38.92 8.76
C ALA A 334 0.61 -38.45 7.34
N PRO A 335 0.08 -39.34 6.44
CA PRO A 335 -0.44 -38.92 5.15
C PRO A 335 -1.61 -37.95 5.31
N ARG A 336 -1.64 -36.90 4.47
CA ARG A 336 -2.71 -35.87 4.48
C ARG A 336 -4.09 -36.48 4.39
N ASP A 337 -4.28 -37.50 3.57
CA ASP A 337 -5.58 -38.10 3.31
C ASP A 337 -6.12 -38.83 4.55
N ASP A 338 -5.23 -39.48 5.32
CA ASP A 338 -5.58 -40.14 6.59
C ASP A 338 -5.94 -39.13 7.66
N ILE A 339 -5.19 -38.00 7.73
CA ILE A 339 -5.49 -36.88 8.61
C ILE A 339 -6.87 -36.28 8.27
N ALA A 340 -7.13 -36.03 6.97
CA ALA A 340 -8.39 -35.45 6.51
C ALA A 340 -9.60 -36.37 6.83
N LYS A 341 -9.43 -37.68 6.67
CA LYS A 341 -10.45 -38.66 7.01
C LYS A 341 -10.72 -38.72 8.51
N ALA A 342 -9.67 -38.71 9.33
CA ALA A 342 -9.79 -38.72 10.79
C ALA A 342 -10.39 -37.40 11.32
N ALA A 343 -9.98 -36.26 10.77
CA ALA A 343 -10.53 -34.95 11.12
C ALA A 343 -12.03 -34.86 10.83
N LYS A 344 -12.45 -35.37 9.65
CA LYS A 344 -13.87 -35.45 9.30
C LYS A 344 -14.66 -36.31 10.28
N ALA A 345 -14.10 -37.44 10.72
CA ALA A 345 -14.71 -38.29 11.71
C ALA A 345 -14.79 -37.65 13.12
N ALA A 346 -13.85 -36.74 13.42
CA ALA A 346 -13.84 -35.95 14.64
C ALA A 346 -14.70 -34.67 14.54
N GLY A 347 -15.44 -34.47 13.43
CA GLY A 347 -16.30 -33.30 13.25
C GLY A 347 -15.56 -32.03 12.75
N ILE A 348 -14.26 -32.12 12.47
CA ILE A 348 -13.43 -30.99 12.04
C ILE A 348 -13.60 -30.79 10.54
N ALA A 349 -14.07 -29.61 10.12
CA ALA A 349 -14.21 -29.24 8.73
C ALA A 349 -12.84 -29.13 8.04
N GLU A 350 -12.78 -29.41 6.73
CA GLU A 350 -11.51 -29.35 5.96
C GLU A 350 -10.86 -27.95 6.01
N ARG A 351 -11.66 -26.90 6.02
CA ARG A 351 -11.19 -25.51 6.15
C ARG A 351 -10.56 -25.26 7.53
N THR A 352 -11.19 -25.74 8.60
CA THR A 352 -10.69 -25.66 9.99
C THR A 352 -9.41 -26.46 10.12
N LEU A 353 -9.34 -27.68 9.53
CA LEU A 353 -8.15 -28.52 9.53
C LEU A 353 -6.95 -27.87 8.80
N LYS A 354 -7.16 -27.23 7.66
CA LYS A 354 -6.11 -26.49 6.95
C LYS A 354 -5.53 -25.35 7.79
N ARG A 355 -6.39 -24.63 8.53
CA ARG A 355 -5.99 -23.56 9.44
C ARG A 355 -5.29 -24.12 10.69
N ALA A 356 -5.81 -25.20 11.26
CA ALA A 356 -5.19 -25.92 12.36
C ALA A 356 -3.77 -26.37 12.05
N ARG A 357 -3.48 -26.80 10.80
CA ARG A 357 -2.14 -27.19 10.35
C ARG A 357 -1.13 -26.05 10.53
N VAL A 358 -1.49 -24.84 10.07
CA VAL A 358 -0.61 -23.66 10.15
C VAL A 358 -0.37 -23.29 11.60
N ARG A 359 -1.44 -23.25 12.41
CA ARG A 359 -1.41 -22.90 13.84
C ARG A 359 -0.62 -23.91 14.68
N ALA A 360 -0.65 -25.19 14.29
CA ALA A 360 0.12 -26.28 14.90
C ALA A 360 1.57 -26.36 14.38
N HIS A 361 2.01 -25.45 13.51
CA HIS A 361 3.33 -25.47 12.86
C HIS A 361 3.64 -26.79 12.17
N VAL A 362 2.62 -27.44 11.59
CA VAL A 362 2.77 -28.72 10.88
C VAL A 362 3.15 -28.47 9.42
N VAL A 363 4.28 -29.01 9.00
CA VAL A 363 4.83 -28.88 7.63
C VAL A 363 4.18 -29.92 6.71
N SER A 364 3.97 -29.56 5.44
CA SER A 364 3.48 -30.48 4.42
C SER A 364 4.61 -30.78 3.43
N GLU A 365 5.00 -32.03 3.33
CA GLU A 365 6.05 -32.50 2.40
C GLU A 365 5.48 -33.55 1.44
N ARG A 366 6.07 -33.68 0.27
CA ARG A 366 5.74 -34.79 -0.64
C ARG A 366 6.74 -35.90 -0.45
N SER A 367 6.25 -37.10 -0.12
CA SER A 367 7.07 -38.29 0.14
C SER A 367 6.54 -39.51 -0.60
N GLY A 368 7.45 -40.43 -0.97
CA GLY A 368 7.14 -41.72 -1.59
C GLY A 368 6.93 -41.69 -3.11
N PHE A 369 6.73 -42.88 -3.69
CA PHE A 369 6.38 -43.08 -5.11
C PHE A 369 5.17 -44.02 -5.19
N PRO A 370 4.00 -43.57 -5.75
CA PRO A 370 3.67 -42.18 -6.16
C PRO A 370 3.70 -41.19 -5.01
N ALA A 371 4.14 -39.95 -5.29
CA ALA A 371 4.33 -38.90 -4.28
C ALA A 371 3.02 -38.53 -3.61
N ARG A 372 2.94 -38.71 -2.28
CA ARG A 372 1.79 -38.31 -1.45
C ARG A 372 2.17 -37.18 -0.51
N ALA A 373 1.21 -36.31 -0.20
CA ALA A 373 1.42 -35.27 0.80
C ALA A 373 1.43 -35.90 2.20
N VAL A 374 2.50 -35.68 2.95
CA VAL A 374 2.67 -36.10 4.35
C VAL A 374 2.78 -34.84 5.20
N TRP A 375 2.05 -34.80 6.30
CA TRP A 375 2.12 -33.73 7.27
C TRP A 375 2.96 -34.17 8.47
N ARG A 376 3.90 -33.30 8.89
CA ARG A 376 4.87 -33.59 9.94
C ARG A 376 4.93 -32.44 10.95
N ILE A 377 5.03 -32.74 12.25
CA ILE A 377 5.32 -31.76 13.28
C ILE A 377 6.70 -31.18 13.06
N ASN A 378 6.82 -29.85 13.02
CA ASN A 378 8.12 -29.18 12.92
C ASN A 378 8.82 -29.19 14.28
N THR A 379 9.76 -30.12 14.48
CA THR A 379 10.52 -30.26 15.74
C THR A 379 11.63 -29.20 15.90
N GLY A 380 11.78 -28.26 14.93
CA GLY A 380 12.80 -27.21 14.97
C GLY A 380 12.48 -26.02 15.90
N HIS A 381 11.29 -25.97 16.49
CA HIS A 381 10.88 -24.97 17.50
C HIS A 381 10.47 -25.67 18.80
N ALA A 382 11.44 -26.32 19.48
CA ALA A 382 11.26 -26.66 20.87
C ALA A 382 11.29 -25.35 21.68
N ALA A 383 10.11 -24.84 22.04
CA ALA A 383 9.97 -23.84 23.06
C ALA A 383 10.63 -24.38 24.35
N SER A 384 11.64 -23.68 24.87
CA SER A 384 12.22 -23.95 26.19
C SER A 384 11.08 -23.99 27.22
N PRO A 385 11.03 -25.00 28.11
CA PRO A 385 9.98 -25.07 29.09
C PRO A 385 10.11 -23.90 30.05
N THR A 386 9.08 -23.09 30.13
CA THR A 386 8.91 -22.09 31.20
C THR A 386 8.88 -22.82 32.54
N PRO A 387 9.72 -22.48 33.51
CA PRO A 387 9.68 -23.12 34.81
C PRO A 387 8.35 -22.81 35.49
N ALA A 388 7.69 -23.83 35.94
CA ALA A 388 6.44 -23.75 36.71
C ALA A 388 6.69 -22.93 37.99
N VAL A 389 6.04 -21.78 38.11
CA VAL A 389 5.95 -21.04 39.36
C VAL A 389 4.90 -21.71 40.22
N GLY A 390 5.32 -22.44 41.22
CA GLY A 390 4.46 -22.97 42.29
C GLY A 390 3.91 -21.82 43.14
N PRO A 391 2.76 -22.03 43.81
CA PRO A 391 2.13 -20.99 44.62
C PRO A 391 2.91 -20.78 45.93
N GLN A 392 3.52 -19.62 46.12
CA GLN A 392 3.96 -19.17 47.42
C GLN A 392 2.90 -18.27 48.05
N SER A 393 2.25 -18.82 49.02
CA SER A 393 1.49 -18.07 50.03
C SER A 393 2.47 -17.42 51.00
N GLY A 394 2.29 -16.16 51.33
CA GLY A 394 2.78 -15.68 52.60
C GLY A 394 3.24 -14.23 52.66
N GLN A 395 2.44 -13.47 53.36
CA GLN A 395 2.78 -12.38 54.30
C GLN A 395 3.04 -10.98 53.77
N LEU A 396 2.06 -10.15 54.11
CA LEU A 396 2.10 -8.69 54.24
C LEU A 396 3.26 -8.21 55.11
N GLY A 397 4.17 -7.44 54.59
CA GLY A 397 5.13 -6.64 55.28
C GLY A 397 4.93 -5.15 54.94
N HIS A 398 4.48 -4.41 55.94
CA HIS A 398 4.26 -2.97 55.94
C HIS A 398 5.61 -2.25 55.95
N VAL A 399 5.87 -1.35 55.01
CA VAL A 399 7.02 -0.42 55.03
C VAL A 399 6.50 1.00 54.86
N PRO A 400 6.87 1.94 55.71
CA PRO A 400 6.29 3.29 55.75
C PRO A 400 6.90 4.22 54.68
N SER A 401 6.08 5.12 54.16
CA SER A 401 6.41 6.22 53.27
C SER A 401 7.27 7.29 53.97
N PRO A 402 8.29 7.86 53.32
CA PRO A 402 8.87 9.15 53.74
C PRO A 402 8.07 10.30 53.08
N GLY A 403 7.75 11.30 53.91
CA GLY A 403 7.06 12.53 53.55
C GLY A 403 7.92 13.53 52.76
N PRO A 404 7.29 14.61 52.29
CA PRO A 404 7.88 15.51 51.31
C PRO A 404 8.75 16.58 51.98
N THR A 405 9.98 16.78 51.44
CA THR A 405 10.79 17.97 51.70
C THR A 405 10.71 18.90 50.47
N GLY A 406 10.32 20.14 50.72
CA GLY A 406 10.14 21.20 49.76
C GLY A 406 11.46 21.82 49.24
N PRO A 407 11.37 22.79 48.33
CA PRO A 407 12.43 23.15 47.41
C PRO A 407 13.36 24.22 47.93
N THR A 408 14.65 24.12 47.57
CA THR A 408 15.61 25.20 47.72
C THR A 408 15.97 25.75 46.33
N ALA A 409 15.81 27.05 46.19
CA ALA A 409 16.15 27.81 45.00
C ALA A 409 17.64 27.84 44.75
N ALA A 410 18.07 27.56 43.52
CA ALA A 410 19.41 27.91 43.03
C ALA A 410 19.28 28.43 41.60
N GLN A 411 19.51 29.67 41.52
CA GLN A 411 19.95 30.57 40.42
C GLN A 411 20.02 30.06 39.00
N LEU A 412 19.23 30.73 38.17
CA LEU A 412 19.28 30.82 36.72
C LEU A 412 20.62 31.40 36.23
N ALA A 413 21.37 30.64 35.43
CA ALA A 413 22.40 31.18 34.55
C ALA A 413 21.82 31.19 33.11
N GLN A 414 21.77 32.35 32.48
CA GLN A 414 21.38 32.56 31.09
C GLN A 414 22.48 32.00 30.15
N PRO A 415 22.14 31.32 29.06
CA PRO A 415 23.12 31.04 28.02
C PRO A 415 23.25 32.23 27.06
N ALA A 416 24.49 32.48 26.66
CA ALA A 416 24.94 33.54 25.78
C ALA A 416 24.36 33.46 24.37
N HIS A 417 24.15 34.62 23.77
CA HIS A 417 23.76 34.84 22.38
C HIS A 417 24.69 34.15 21.39
N ALA A 418 24.10 33.35 20.49
CA ALA A 418 24.74 32.90 19.27
C ALA A 418 24.69 34.00 18.20
N PRO A 419 25.74 34.17 17.37
CA PRO A 419 25.77 35.20 16.34
C PRO A 419 24.89 34.83 15.14
N SER A 420 24.21 35.86 14.59
CA SER A 420 23.38 35.78 13.40
C SER A 420 24.19 35.40 12.15
N PRO A 421 23.62 34.62 11.20
CA PRO A 421 24.31 34.30 9.96
C PRO A 421 24.35 35.51 9.02
N THR A 422 25.51 35.73 8.41
CA THR A 422 25.80 36.73 7.40
C THR A 422 25.07 36.40 6.10
N PRO A 423 24.47 37.35 5.36
CA PRO A 423 23.84 37.09 4.09
C PRO A 423 24.85 36.80 2.99
N LEU A 424 24.64 35.71 2.24
CA LEU A 424 25.40 35.35 1.06
C LEU A 424 25.12 36.33 -0.08
N THR A 425 26.17 37.04 -0.52
CA THR A 425 26.14 37.94 -1.67
C THR A 425 26.20 37.12 -2.96
N LEU A 426 25.18 37.27 -3.80
CA LEU A 426 25.13 36.74 -5.17
C LEU A 426 26.23 37.42 -6.04
N ILE A 427 27.22 36.69 -6.48
CA ILE A 427 28.16 37.10 -7.52
C ILE A 427 27.45 36.94 -8.88
N ARG A 428 27.07 38.06 -9.50
CA ARG A 428 26.69 38.11 -10.92
C ARG A 428 27.98 37.98 -11.75
N SER A 429 28.06 36.97 -12.58
CA SER A 429 29.05 36.93 -13.66
C SER A 429 28.49 37.66 -14.88
N ASP A 430 28.97 38.88 -15.12
CA ASP A 430 28.79 39.59 -16.37
C ASP A 430 29.68 38.95 -17.45
N ALA A 431 29.04 38.32 -18.44
CA ALA A 431 29.68 37.93 -19.67
C ALA A 431 29.51 39.09 -20.67
N THR A 432 30.49 39.96 -20.77
CA THR A 432 30.63 40.94 -21.84
C THR A 432 31.15 40.28 -23.11
N GLY A 433 30.49 40.61 -24.20
CA GLY A 433 30.76 40.18 -25.54
C GLY A 433 32.13 40.58 -26.11
N GLY A 434 32.49 39.92 -27.15
CA GLY A 434 33.59 40.20 -28.08
C GLY A 434 33.26 39.67 -29.46
N SER A 435 32.77 40.59 -30.31
CA SER A 435 32.70 40.39 -31.74
C SER A 435 34.08 40.67 -32.33
N ALA A 436 34.56 39.86 -33.23
CA ALA A 436 35.28 40.31 -34.44
C ALA A 436 35.73 39.13 -35.32
N ALA A 437 35.49 39.34 -36.64
CA ALA A 437 36.03 38.75 -37.87
C ALA A 437 35.57 37.34 -38.25
#